data_10502097b5044eb6fbcc126f27815194
#
_entry.id   10502097b5044eb6fbcc126f27815194
#
_cell.length_a   1.000
_cell.length_b   1.000
_cell.length_c   1.000
_cell.angle_alpha   90.00
_cell.angle_beta   90.00
_cell.angle_gamma   90.00
#
_symmetry.space_group_name_H-M   'P 1'
#
loop_
_entity.id
_entity.type
_entity.pdbx_description
1 polymer ?
#
loop_
_entity_poly.entity_id
_entity_poly.type
_entity_poly.pdbx_seq_one_letter_code
_entity_poly.pdbx_strand_id
1 'polypeptide(L)'
;MTGFARVKLARHLTSRQGDLSIRNKNKLLKMFEKQLTYDDLDIADKEIFIQMGYGENTPGEDILAEMNEMKATVRNILQPRFCFTVIEGGELNTEEKLLSVGGTTFSVGRIITSQLRGSVAYAFFVATSGTAFEALQRRLEAEGDMLRVFIADSMGSVIAEKTADIMERWLQIYINAKGWKHTNRFSPGYCGWHVSQQQLLFPLLHTKEPCGVHLTESSLMIPIKSVSGVIGLGPDVKKLEYTCGLCDYAKCYKRRKRKMGK
;
A
#
# COMPACT_ATOMS: atom_id res chain seq x y z
N MET A 1 -20.09 -3.05 -12.95
CA MET A 1 -19.75 -4.15 -12.01
C MET A 1 -20.37 -3.78 -10.67
N THR A 2 -21.31 -4.18 -10.36
CA THR A 2 -22.51 -4.88 -10.11
C THR A 2 -22.65 -5.17 -8.61
N GLY A 3 -23.82 -4.86 -8.06
CA GLY A 3 -24.22 -4.86 -6.67
C GLY A 3 -23.79 -6.03 -5.74
N PHE A 4 -23.31 -7.14 -6.27
CA PHE A 4 -22.95 -8.33 -5.47
C PHE A 4 -21.70 -8.14 -4.61
N ALA A 5 -20.66 -7.46 -5.10
CA ALA A 5 -19.44 -7.20 -4.32
C ALA A 5 -19.69 -6.15 -3.22
N ARG A 6 -20.53 -5.15 -3.49
CA ARG A 6 -20.92 -4.14 -2.48
C ARG A 6 -21.72 -4.75 -1.32
N VAL A 7 -22.59 -5.70 -1.61
CA VAL A 7 -23.44 -6.35 -0.58
C VAL A 7 -22.61 -7.27 0.33
N LYS A 8 -21.63 -8.02 -0.20
CA LYS A 8 -20.72 -8.84 0.64
C LYS A 8 -19.80 -7.97 1.52
N LEU A 9 -19.32 -6.85 1.00
CA LEU A 9 -18.49 -5.92 1.75
C LEU A 9 -19.24 -5.28 2.93
N ALA A 10 -20.46 -4.80 2.67
CA ALA A 10 -21.33 -4.21 3.70
C ALA A 10 -21.72 -5.21 4.80
N ARG A 11 -22.03 -6.46 4.44
CA ARG A 11 -22.41 -7.50 5.42
C ARG A 11 -21.27 -7.88 6.37
N HIS A 12 -20.01 -7.82 5.92
CA HIS A 12 -18.87 -8.15 6.79
C HIS A 12 -18.55 -7.04 7.81
N LEU A 13 -18.89 -5.80 7.49
CA LEU A 13 -18.75 -4.66 8.41
C LEU A 13 -19.90 -4.58 9.43
N THR A 14 -21.13 -4.91 9.02
CA THR A 14 -22.31 -4.82 9.90
C THR A 14 -22.35 -5.92 10.96
N SER A 15 -21.83 -7.12 10.71
CA SER A 15 -21.83 -8.22 11.70
C SER A 15 -20.87 -8.00 12.89
N ARG A 16 -19.95 -7.00 12.83
CA ARG A 16 -19.06 -6.61 13.94
C ARG A 16 -19.39 -5.24 14.57
N GLN A 17 -20.40 -4.53 14.07
CA GLN A 17 -20.86 -3.27 14.66
C GLN A 17 -21.62 -3.45 15.99
N GLY A 18 -22.01 -4.67 16.36
CA GLY A 18 -22.75 -4.96 17.60
C GLY A 18 -21.98 -4.75 18.91
N ASP A 19 -20.67 -4.49 18.87
CA ASP A 19 -19.84 -4.41 20.08
C ASP A 19 -19.16 -3.03 20.29
N LEU A 20 -19.68 -1.98 19.66
CA LEU A 20 -19.10 -0.63 19.67
C LEU A 20 -19.86 0.35 20.55
N SER A 21 -20.42 -0.08 21.69
CA SER A 21 -21.05 0.85 22.62
C SER A 21 -20.19 1.11 23.86
N ILE A 22 -19.70 2.34 23.93
CA ILE A 22 -19.50 3.22 25.09
C ILE A 22 -18.30 2.97 26.05
N ARG A 23 -17.51 4.03 26.14
CA ARG A 23 -16.60 4.51 27.21
C ARG A 23 -15.13 4.12 27.12
N ASN A 24 -14.32 5.01 26.51
CA ASN A 24 -13.13 5.59 27.19
C ASN A 24 -12.45 6.65 26.30
N LYS A 25 -12.01 7.76 26.89
CA LYS A 25 -11.39 8.92 26.25
C LYS A 25 -9.98 8.67 25.65
N ASN A 26 -9.55 7.42 25.58
CA ASN A 26 -8.37 6.95 24.84
C ASN A 26 -8.77 5.71 24.02
N LYS A 27 -9.64 5.88 23.02
CA LYS A 27 -10.01 4.76 22.15
C LYS A 27 -8.85 4.51 21.19
N LEU A 28 -7.88 3.67 21.60
CA LEU A 28 -6.99 2.99 20.66
C LEU A 28 -7.89 2.31 19.62
N LEU A 29 -7.94 2.83 18.41
CA LEU A 29 -8.66 2.21 17.33
C LEU A 29 -7.94 0.90 17.01
N LYS A 30 -8.65 -0.21 17.16
CA LYS A 30 -8.14 -1.55 16.88
C LYS A 30 -7.66 -1.60 15.44
N MET A 31 -6.44 -2.10 15.22
CA MET A 31 -5.91 -2.33 13.89
C MET A 31 -6.90 -3.20 13.09
N PHE A 32 -7.21 -2.75 11.87
CA PHE A 32 -7.96 -3.54 10.90
C PHE A 32 -6.96 -4.34 10.05
N GLU A 33 -7.17 -5.65 9.93
CA GLU A 33 -6.35 -6.53 9.10
C GLU A 33 -7.25 -7.41 8.25
N LYS A 34 -6.81 -7.67 7.00
CA LYS A 34 -7.50 -8.55 6.07
C LYS A 34 -6.53 -9.32 5.19
N GLN A 35 -6.77 -10.62 5.04
CA GLN A 35 -6.15 -11.46 4.04
C GLN A 35 -7.02 -11.49 2.78
N LEU A 36 -6.37 -11.53 1.63
CA LEU A 36 -6.95 -11.58 0.29
C LEU A 36 -6.50 -12.86 -0.42
N THR A 37 -7.12 -13.12 -1.57
CA THR A 37 -6.68 -14.11 -2.55
C THR A 37 -6.16 -13.39 -3.79
N TYR A 38 -5.55 -14.12 -4.72
CA TYR A 38 -5.13 -13.57 -6.02
C TYR A 38 -6.33 -12.95 -6.78
N ASP A 39 -7.47 -13.64 -6.76
CA ASP A 39 -8.68 -13.23 -7.49
C ASP A 39 -9.31 -11.96 -6.93
N ASP A 40 -9.11 -11.65 -5.64
CA ASP A 40 -9.55 -10.38 -5.04
C ASP A 40 -8.79 -9.17 -5.60
N LEU A 41 -7.59 -9.38 -6.17
CA LEU A 41 -6.72 -8.29 -6.64
C LEU A 41 -7.14 -7.71 -7.99
N ASP A 42 -7.86 -8.48 -8.82
CA ASP A 42 -8.31 -8.07 -10.16
C ASP A 42 -7.14 -7.51 -11.00
N ILE A 43 -6.08 -8.28 -11.13
CA ILE A 43 -4.86 -7.89 -11.85
C ILE A 43 -5.06 -8.14 -13.35
N ALA A 44 -5.00 -7.07 -14.14
CA ALA A 44 -4.95 -7.17 -15.60
C ALA A 44 -3.51 -7.46 -16.08
N ASP A 45 -3.36 -8.27 -17.13
CA ASP A 45 -2.05 -8.61 -17.71
C ASP A 45 -1.28 -7.36 -18.13
N LYS A 46 -1.98 -6.36 -18.65
CA LYS A 46 -1.39 -5.07 -19.03
C LYS A 46 -0.63 -4.39 -17.87
N GLU A 47 -1.09 -4.55 -16.63
CA GLU A 47 -0.41 -3.96 -15.47
C GLU A 47 0.93 -4.63 -15.22
N ILE A 48 0.99 -5.95 -15.45
CA ILE A 48 2.24 -6.73 -15.39
C ILE A 48 3.16 -6.30 -16.54
N PHE A 49 2.64 -6.18 -17.78
CA PHE A 49 3.43 -5.71 -18.93
C PHE A 49 4.04 -4.34 -18.72
N ILE A 50 3.26 -3.40 -18.18
CA ILE A 50 3.75 -2.06 -17.83
C ILE A 50 4.88 -2.15 -16.79
N GLN A 51 4.73 -3.00 -15.78
CA GLN A 51 5.73 -3.19 -14.73
C GLN A 51 7.01 -3.84 -15.29
N MET A 52 6.88 -4.80 -16.21
CA MET A 52 7.98 -5.42 -16.93
C MET A 52 8.69 -4.47 -17.92
N GLY A 53 8.13 -3.30 -18.19
CA GLY A 53 8.73 -2.30 -19.08
C GLY A 53 8.21 -2.29 -20.52
N TYR A 54 7.26 -3.17 -20.86
CA TYR A 54 6.65 -3.21 -22.20
C TYR A 54 5.71 -2.04 -22.49
N GLY A 55 5.26 -1.31 -21.46
CA GLY A 55 4.32 -0.19 -21.60
C GLY A 55 2.96 -0.67 -22.13
N GLU A 56 2.55 -0.13 -23.28
CA GLU A 56 1.29 -0.51 -23.95
C GLU A 56 1.44 -1.73 -24.86
N ASN A 57 2.66 -2.21 -25.10
CA ASN A 57 2.94 -3.33 -25.99
C ASN A 57 2.72 -4.67 -25.27
N THR A 58 2.37 -5.68 -26.04
CA THR A 58 2.29 -7.07 -25.58
C THR A 58 3.65 -7.74 -25.72
N PRO A 59 4.15 -8.49 -24.73
CA PRO A 59 5.34 -9.32 -24.86
C PRO A 59 5.22 -10.37 -25.96
N GLY A 60 6.34 -10.92 -26.42
CA GLY A 60 6.36 -12.06 -27.33
C GLY A 60 5.75 -13.33 -26.70
N GLU A 61 5.39 -14.29 -27.56
CA GLU A 61 4.67 -15.51 -27.16
C GLU A 61 5.39 -16.30 -26.07
N ASP A 62 6.72 -16.42 -26.14
CA ASP A 62 7.54 -17.11 -25.14
C ASP A 62 7.40 -16.48 -23.75
N ILE A 63 7.46 -15.15 -23.68
CA ILE A 63 7.32 -14.41 -22.42
C ILE A 63 5.89 -14.53 -21.88
N LEU A 64 4.89 -14.52 -22.77
CA LEU A 64 3.49 -14.71 -22.38
C LEU A 64 3.23 -16.11 -21.81
N ALA A 65 3.84 -17.15 -22.39
CA ALA A 65 3.74 -18.52 -21.90
C ALA A 65 4.32 -18.61 -20.48
N GLU A 66 5.55 -18.14 -20.26
CA GLU A 66 6.20 -18.12 -18.95
C GLU A 66 5.41 -17.31 -17.91
N MET A 67 4.88 -16.15 -18.31
CA MET A 67 4.04 -15.34 -17.44
C MET A 67 2.75 -16.06 -17.04
N ASN A 68 2.12 -16.80 -17.96
CA ASN A 68 0.88 -17.54 -17.67
C ASN A 68 1.14 -18.71 -16.70
N GLU A 69 2.26 -19.44 -16.87
CA GLU A 69 2.69 -20.47 -15.91
C GLU A 69 2.96 -19.88 -14.53
N MET A 70 3.67 -18.73 -14.50
CA MET A 70 3.94 -18.03 -13.25
C MET A 70 2.66 -17.56 -12.56
N LYS A 71 1.68 -17.04 -13.34
CA LYS A 71 0.37 -16.65 -12.80
C LYS A 71 -0.37 -17.82 -12.17
N ALA A 72 -0.36 -18.99 -12.82
CA ALA A 72 -0.97 -20.20 -12.26
C ALA A 72 -0.30 -20.62 -10.95
N THR A 73 1.03 -20.57 -10.89
CA THR A 73 1.80 -20.86 -9.68
C THR A 73 1.46 -19.87 -8.56
N VAL A 74 1.51 -18.57 -8.86
CA VAL A 74 1.27 -17.49 -7.89
C VAL A 74 -0.16 -17.54 -7.35
N ARG A 75 -1.15 -17.80 -8.21
CA ARG A 75 -2.58 -17.90 -7.81
C ARG A 75 -2.79 -18.92 -6.69
N ASN A 76 -2.05 -20.03 -6.71
CA ASN A 76 -2.21 -21.11 -5.74
C ASN A 76 -1.55 -20.84 -4.39
N ILE A 77 -0.47 -20.04 -4.36
CA ILE A 77 0.32 -19.82 -3.14
C ILE A 77 0.09 -18.45 -2.52
N LEU A 78 -0.44 -17.49 -3.28
CA LEU A 78 -0.49 -16.09 -2.88
C LEU A 78 -1.47 -15.86 -1.72
N GLN A 79 -0.98 -15.21 -0.68
CA GLN A 79 -1.76 -14.79 0.49
C GLN A 79 -1.51 -13.31 0.80
N PRO A 80 -1.95 -12.41 -0.08
CA PRO A 80 -1.73 -10.99 0.13
C PRO A 80 -2.53 -10.53 1.35
N ARG A 81 -1.93 -9.62 2.13
CA ARG A 81 -2.53 -9.08 3.35
C ARG A 81 -2.35 -7.58 3.39
N PHE A 82 -3.27 -6.94 4.05
CA PHE A 82 -3.10 -5.55 4.45
C PHE A 82 -3.63 -5.31 5.85
N CYS A 83 -3.09 -4.30 6.48
CA CYS A 83 -3.65 -3.75 7.71
C CYS A 83 -3.57 -2.23 7.72
N PHE A 84 -4.41 -1.61 8.51
CA PHE A 84 -4.32 -0.18 8.82
C PHE A 84 -4.82 0.12 10.24
N THR A 85 -4.28 1.22 10.79
CA THR A 85 -4.75 1.84 12.03
C THR A 85 -5.08 3.29 11.73
N VAL A 86 -6.22 3.79 12.21
CA VAL A 86 -6.59 5.20 12.10
C VAL A 86 -6.36 5.87 13.46
N ILE A 87 -5.59 6.94 13.48
CA ILE A 87 -5.32 7.76 14.66
C ILE A 87 -5.92 9.13 14.42
N GLU A 88 -6.88 9.52 15.27
CA GLU A 88 -7.52 10.83 15.22
C GLU A 88 -6.66 11.88 15.92
N GLY A 89 -6.73 13.11 15.45
CA GLY A 89 -5.88 14.21 15.89
C GLY A 89 -4.50 14.14 15.25
N GLY A 90 -3.54 14.80 15.90
CA GLY A 90 -2.18 15.00 15.43
C GLY A 90 -1.94 16.44 15.00
N GLU A 91 -0.67 16.81 14.92
CA GLU A 91 -0.21 18.15 14.54
C GLU A 91 0.66 18.06 13.29
N LEU A 92 0.36 18.92 12.32
CA LEU A 92 1.11 19.05 11.08
C LEU A 92 1.84 20.39 11.06
N ASN A 93 3.16 20.38 11.31
CA ASN A 93 4.01 21.54 11.20
C ASN A 93 4.60 21.62 9.78
N THR A 94 4.06 22.51 8.96
CA THR A 94 4.50 22.66 7.56
C THR A 94 5.82 23.40 7.41
N GLU A 95 6.21 24.23 8.38
CA GLU A 95 7.47 24.96 8.37
C GLU A 95 8.64 24.02 8.69
N GLU A 96 8.51 23.25 9.74
CA GLU A 96 9.49 22.24 10.13
C GLU A 96 9.37 20.93 9.34
N LYS A 97 8.30 20.77 8.54
CA LYS A 97 8.02 19.58 7.72
C LYS A 97 7.80 18.32 8.56
N LEU A 98 7.15 18.49 9.71
CA LEU A 98 6.89 17.45 10.69
C LEU A 98 5.42 17.05 10.73
N LEU A 99 5.18 15.77 11.03
CA LEU A 99 3.88 15.21 11.41
C LEU A 99 4.03 14.56 12.78
N SER A 100 3.32 15.11 13.78
CA SER A 100 3.25 14.54 15.14
C SER A 100 1.90 13.90 15.37
N VAL A 101 1.86 12.59 15.59
CA VAL A 101 0.62 11.81 15.74
C VAL A 101 0.89 10.53 16.53
N GLY A 102 -0.05 10.15 17.41
CA GLY A 102 0.08 8.93 18.23
C GLY A 102 1.31 8.90 19.13
N GLY A 103 1.80 10.06 19.56
CA GLY A 103 3.02 10.17 20.38
C GLY A 103 4.33 10.06 19.60
N THR A 104 4.27 10.00 18.27
CA THR A 104 5.43 9.88 17.39
C THR A 104 5.52 11.09 16.46
N THR A 105 6.73 11.60 16.24
CA THR A 105 6.99 12.70 15.30
C THR A 105 7.82 12.21 14.13
N PHE A 106 7.29 12.47 12.90
CA PHE A 106 7.89 12.09 11.62
C PHE A 106 8.39 13.34 10.89
N SER A 107 9.60 13.26 10.32
CA SER A 107 10.10 14.25 9.36
C SER A 107 9.69 13.81 7.95
N VAL A 108 8.47 14.16 7.54
CA VAL A 108 7.88 13.67 6.29
C VAL A 108 8.23 14.50 5.05
N GLY A 109 8.91 15.63 5.24
CA GLY A 109 9.33 16.51 4.15
C GLY A 109 8.24 17.43 3.62
N ARG A 110 8.66 18.42 2.81
CA ARG A 110 7.82 19.51 2.30
C ARG A 110 6.61 19.06 1.49
N ILE A 111 6.82 18.07 0.62
CA ILE A 111 5.77 17.60 -0.28
C ILE A 111 4.65 16.95 0.51
N ILE A 112 5.00 16.03 1.42
CA ILE A 112 4.00 15.27 2.18
C ILE A 112 3.26 16.18 3.16
N THR A 113 3.95 17.08 3.88
CA THR A 113 3.27 18.03 4.75
C THR A 113 2.29 18.92 3.99
N SER A 114 2.65 19.37 2.78
CA SER A 114 1.73 20.14 1.94
C SER A 114 0.48 19.33 1.54
N GLN A 115 0.64 18.06 1.25
CA GLN A 115 -0.45 17.18 0.81
C GLN A 115 -1.35 16.70 1.96
N LEU A 116 -0.82 16.65 3.18
CA LEU A 116 -1.57 16.27 4.37
C LEU A 116 -2.35 17.44 5.02
N ARG A 117 -2.27 18.65 4.46
CA ARG A 117 -3.03 19.80 4.99
C ARG A 117 -4.53 19.50 5.02
N GLY A 118 -5.18 19.95 6.10
CA GLY A 118 -6.61 19.71 6.32
C GLY A 118 -6.95 18.32 6.86
N SER A 119 -5.95 17.46 7.09
CA SER A 119 -6.17 16.19 7.77
C SER A 119 -6.50 16.40 9.24
N VAL A 120 -7.51 15.70 9.72
CA VAL A 120 -7.93 15.66 11.14
C VAL A 120 -7.64 14.30 11.77
N ALA A 121 -7.21 13.34 10.95
CA ALA A 121 -6.79 12.01 11.36
C ALA A 121 -5.82 11.45 10.32
N TYR A 122 -5.12 10.37 10.68
CA TYR A 122 -4.13 9.73 9.83
C TYR A 122 -4.29 8.22 9.89
N ALA A 123 -4.28 7.56 8.73
CA ALA A 123 -4.23 6.12 8.61
C ALA A 123 -2.78 5.69 8.33
N PHE A 124 -2.22 4.86 9.18
CA PHE A 124 -0.97 4.16 8.94
C PHE A 124 -1.28 2.76 8.46
N PHE A 125 -0.54 2.27 7.46
CA PHE A 125 -0.86 1.00 6.82
C PHE A 125 0.38 0.20 6.41
N VAL A 126 0.16 -1.11 6.26
CA VAL A 126 1.05 -2.05 5.57
C VAL A 126 0.19 -2.89 4.62
N ALA A 127 0.71 -3.15 3.43
CA ALA A 127 0.17 -4.09 2.45
C ALA A 127 1.32 -4.95 1.91
N THR A 128 1.11 -6.25 1.71
CA THR A 128 2.16 -7.19 1.31
C THR A 128 1.63 -8.27 0.37
N SER A 129 2.49 -8.78 -0.51
CA SER A 129 2.22 -9.99 -1.29
C SER A 129 2.27 -11.27 -0.44
N GLY A 130 2.88 -11.21 0.76
CA GLY A 130 2.97 -12.31 1.71
C GLY A 130 4.26 -13.13 1.60
N THR A 131 4.51 -13.92 2.65
CA THR A 131 5.75 -14.70 2.81
C THR A 131 5.88 -15.84 1.81
N ALA A 132 4.77 -16.45 1.38
CA ALA A 132 4.79 -17.52 0.39
C ALA A 132 5.29 -17.00 -0.98
N PHE A 133 4.96 -15.76 -1.35
CA PHE A 133 5.46 -15.14 -2.56
C PHE A 133 6.98 -14.88 -2.48
N GLU A 134 7.47 -14.41 -1.34
CA GLU A 134 8.90 -14.23 -1.11
C GLU A 134 9.67 -15.54 -1.19
N ALA A 135 9.12 -16.65 -0.63
CA ALA A 135 9.72 -17.96 -0.74
C ALA A 135 9.82 -18.44 -2.19
N LEU A 136 8.81 -18.15 -3.03
CA LEU A 136 8.87 -18.40 -4.47
C LEU A 136 10.01 -17.64 -5.13
N GLN A 137 10.14 -16.35 -4.87
CA GLN A 137 11.22 -15.53 -5.45
C GLN A 137 12.60 -16.08 -5.09
N ARG A 138 12.86 -16.39 -3.82
CA ARG A 138 14.13 -16.97 -3.37
C ARG A 138 14.44 -18.32 -4.02
N ARG A 139 13.41 -19.14 -4.25
CA ARG A 139 13.59 -20.43 -4.95
C ARG A 139 14.02 -20.21 -6.39
N LEU A 140 13.35 -19.33 -7.13
CA LEU A 140 13.69 -19.01 -8.52
C LEU A 140 15.11 -18.41 -8.65
N GLU A 141 15.52 -17.58 -7.70
CA GLU A 141 16.88 -17.05 -7.62
C GLU A 141 17.91 -18.16 -7.42
N ALA A 142 17.63 -19.13 -6.52
CA ALA A 142 18.50 -20.26 -6.27
C ALA A 142 18.60 -21.23 -7.47
N GLU A 143 17.53 -21.36 -8.25
CA GLU A 143 17.49 -22.14 -9.49
C GLU A 143 18.21 -21.43 -10.66
N GLY A 144 18.51 -20.14 -10.52
CA GLY A 144 19.19 -19.34 -11.55
C GLY A 144 18.31 -18.98 -12.75
N ASP A 145 16.99 -19.15 -12.65
CA ASP A 145 16.05 -18.83 -13.72
C ASP A 145 15.77 -17.32 -13.75
N MET A 146 16.67 -16.57 -14.35
CA MET A 146 16.62 -15.10 -14.38
C MET A 146 15.37 -14.54 -15.07
N LEU A 147 14.79 -15.27 -16.04
CA LEU A 147 13.56 -14.84 -16.69
C LEU A 147 12.37 -14.91 -15.70
N ARG A 148 12.20 -16.06 -15.04
CA ARG A 148 11.14 -16.23 -14.04
C ARG A 148 11.34 -15.33 -12.83
N VAL A 149 12.59 -15.09 -12.40
CA VAL A 149 12.91 -14.09 -11.36
C VAL A 149 12.41 -12.71 -11.77
N PHE A 150 12.68 -12.27 -13.01
CA PHE A 150 12.23 -10.96 -13.50
C PHE A 150 10.71 -10.86 -13.61
N ILE A 151 10.04 -11.91 -14.11
CA ILE A 151 8.57 -11.98 -14.19
C ILE A 151 7.98 -11.93 -12.77
N ALA A 152 8.48 -12.77 -11.84
CA ALA A 152 8.03 -12.79 -10.46
C ALA A 152 8.22 -11.44 -9.76
N ASP A 153 9.37 -10.79 -9.95
CA ASP A 153 9.65 -9.46 -9.40
C ASP A 153 8.63 -8.43 -9.85
N SER A 154 8.33 -8.43 -11.15
CA SER A 154 7.34 -7.53 -11.74
C SER A 154 5.92 -7.81 -11.22
N MET A 155 5.52 -9.08 -11.18
CA MET A 155 4.24 -9.50 -10.64
C MET A 155 4.09 -9.13 -9.16
N GLY A 156 5.10 -9.40 -8.35
CA GLY A 156 5.09 -9.08 -6.91
C GLY A 156 4.91 -7.59 -6.65
N SER A 157 5.49 -6.73 -7.48
CA SER A 157 5.31 -5.27 -7.39
C SER A 157 3.87 -4.87 -7.70
N VAL A 158 3.25 -5.46 -8.74
CA VAL A 158 1.83 -5.23 -9.06
C VAL A 158 0.93 -5.74 -7.93
N ILE A 159 1.20 -6.94 -7.41
CA ILE A 159 0.44 -7.55 -6.31
C ILE A 159 0.44 -6.66 -5.08
N ALA A 160 1.60 -6.17 -4.65
CA ALA A 160 1.72 -5.32 -3.47
C ALA A 160 0.95 -3.99 -3.64
N GLU A 161 1.04 -3.35 -4.80
CA GLU A 161 0.29 -2.13 -5.10
C GLU A 161 -1.23 -2.37 -5.18
N LYS A 162 -1.67 -3.46 -5.81
CA LYS A 162 -3.09 -3.84 -5.83
C LYS A 162 -3.64 -4.16 -4.44
N THR A 163 -2.84 -4.80 -3.60
CA THR A 163 -3.19 -5.04 -2.20
C THR A 163 -3.40 -3.72 -1.46
N ALA A 164 -2.52 -2.73 -1.70
CA ALA A 164 -2.66 -1.40 -1.13
C ALA A 164 -3.85 -0.63 -1.72
N ASP A 165 -4.21 -0.82 -2.99
CA ASP A 165 -5.42 -0.22 -3.60
C ASP A 165 -6.69 -0.80 -2.96
N ILE A 166 -6.71 -2.09 -2.65
CA ILE A 166 -7.84 -2.72 -1.94
C ILE A 166 -7.91 -2.20 -0.50
N MET A 167 -6.77 -2.09 0.19
CA MET A 167 -6.70 -1.49 1.53
C MET A 167 -7.31 -0.09 1.51
N GLU A 168 -6.98 0.75 0.54
CA GLU A 168 -7.50 2.11 0.41
C GLU A 168 -9.03 2.12 0.21
N ARG A 169 -9.57 1.17 -0.56
CA ARG A 169 -11.04 1.00 -0.71
C ARG A 169 -11.70 0.62 0.62
N TRP A 170 -11.08 -0.25 1.43
CA TRP A 170 -11.58 -0.59 2.75
C TRP A 170 -11.50 0.58 3.71
N LEU A 171 -10.41 1.33 3.68
CA LEU A 171 -10.25 2.57 4.45
C LEU A 171 -11.36 3.57 4.10
N GLN A 172 -11.66 3.78 2.80
CA GLN A 172 -12.74 4.68 2.37
C GLN A 172 -14.09 4.25 2.93
N ILE A 173 -14.40 2.95 2.94
CA ILE A 173 -15.63 2.44 3.56
C ILE A 173 -15.66 2.76 5.06
N TYR A 174 -14.52 2.57 5.74
CA TYR A 174 -14.38 2.84 7.17
C TYR A 174 -14.63 4.31 7.52
N ILE A 175 -14.11 5.26 6.72
CA ILE A 175 -14.22 6.70 6.98
C ILE A 175 -15.52 7.33 6.44
N ASN A 176 -16.26 6.67 5.54
CA ASN A 176 -17.50 7.17 4.97
C ASN A 176 -18.54 7.53 6.03
N ALA A 177 -18.62 6.74 7.12
CA ALA A 177 -19.52 7.00 8.24
C ALA A 177 -19.23 8.35 8.95
N LYS A 178 -18.03 8.91 8.78
CA LYS A 178 -17.59 10.19 9.32
C LYS A 178 -17.73 11.34 8.32
N GLY A 179 -18.14 11.05 7.08
CA GLY A 179 -18.15 12.02 5.98
C GLY A 179 -16.74 12.46 5.55
N TRP A 180 -15.70 11.69 5.87
CA TRP A 180 -14.32 12.01 5.56
C TRP A 180 -13.93 11.50 4.18
N LYS A 181 -12.95 12.21 3.61
CA LYS A 181 -12.18 11.84 2.42
C LYS A 181 -10.77 11.45 2.84
N HIS A 182 -9.95 11.04 1.88
CA HIS A 182 -8.55 10.74 2.13
C HIS A 182 -7.63 11.38 1.07
N THR A 183 -6.36 11.57 1.44
CA THR A 183 -5.29 11.97 0.52
C THR A 183 -4.78 10.76 -0.27
N ASN A 184 -3.75 10.99 -1.10
CA ASN A 184 -2.94 9.90 -1.64
C ASN A 184 -2.18 9.19 -0.52
N ARG A 185 -1.68 7.98 -0.83
CA ARG A 185 -0.72 7.25 0.01
C ARG A 185 0.65 7.90 -0.09
N PHE A 186 1.35 8.05 1.03
CA PHE A 186 2.73 8.51 1.11
C PHE A 186 3.55 7.49 1.89
N SER A 187 4.70 7.10 1.34
CA SER A 187 5.55 6.03 1.88
C SER A 187 6.93 6.56 2.23
N PRO A 188 7.55 6.09 3.32
CA PRO A 188 8.97 6.29 3.58
C PRO A 188 9.82 5.81 2.38
N GLY A 189 10.88 6.57 2.08
CA GLY A 189 11.70 6.37 0.87
C GLY A 189 11.29 7.25 -0.31
N TYR A 190 10.13 7.94 -0.25
CA TYR A 190 9.62 8.81 -1.31
C TYR A 190 9.35 10.23 -0.82
N CYS A 191 9.32 11.19 -1.75
CA CYS A 191 8.93 12.59 -1.52
C CYS A 191 9.71 13.31 -0.39
N GLY A 192 10.94 12.86 -0.10
CA GLY A 192 11.78 13.41 0.96
C GLY A 192 11.53 12.83 2.36
N TRP A 193 10.67 11.83 2.49
CA TRP A 193 10.49 11.08 3.72
C TRP A 193 11.52 9.94 3.78
N HIS A 194 12.47 10.03 4.72
CA HIS A 194 13.57 9.07 4.80
C HIS A 194 13.08 7.66 5.18
N VAL A 195 13.61 6.63 4.54
CA VAL A 195 13.18 5.23 4.71
C VAL A 195 13.32 4.74 6.14
N SER A 196 14.35 5.21 6.89
CA SER A 196 14.56 4.83 8.29
C SER A 196 13.37 5.13 9.21
N GLN A 197 12.49 6.05 8.82
CA GLN A 197 11.32 6.39 9.61
C GLN A 197 10.21 5.33 9.55
N GLN A 198 10.36 4.28 8.76
CA GLN A 198 9.55 3.06 8.89
C GLN A 198 9.66 2.46 10.29
N GLN A 199 10.82 2.57 10.95
CA GLN A 199 11.01 2.12 12.34
C GLN A 199 10.09 2.84 13.34
N LEU A 200 9.70 4.08 13.02
CA LEU A 200 8.74 4.86 13.81
C LEU A 200 7.28 4.57 13.42
N LEU A 201 7.04 4.16 12.17
CA LEU A 201 5.69 3.89 11.65
C LEU A 201 5.13 2.56 12.18
N PHE A 202 5.93 1.51 12.16
CA PHE A 202 5.49 0.16 12.48
C PHE A 202 4.90 0.03 13.90
N PRO A 203 5.47 0.64 14.96
CA PRO A 203 4.87 0.63 16.30
C PRO A 203 3.44 1.18 16.37
N LEU A 204 3.05 2.10 15.47
CA LEU A 204 1.70 2.65 15.41
C LEU A 204 0.66 1.62 14.91
N LEU A 205 1.09 0.52 14.34
CA LEU A 205 0.22 -0.58 13.91
C LEU A 205 -0.08 -1.59 15.04
N HIS A 206 0.46 -1.32 16.25
CA HIS A 206 0.17 -2.09 17.48
C HIS A 206 0.49 -3.59 17.40
N THR A 207 1.36 -4.00 16.51
CA THR A 207 1.91 -5.36 16.40
C THR A 207 3.37 -5.29 15.97
N LYS A 208 4.17 -6.30 16.34
CA LYS A 208 5.58 -6.37 15.93
C LYS A 208 5.74 -6.63 14.43
N GLU A 209 4.82 -7.40 13.86
CA GLU A 209 4.86 -7.86 12.48
C GLU A 209 3.48 -7.67 11.82
N PRO A 210 3.11 -6.42 11.46
CA PRO A 210 1.84 -6.16 10.80
C PRO A 210 1.75 -6.94 9.48
N CYS A 211 0.71 -7.74 9.31
CA CYS A 211 0.53 -8.62 8.14
C CYS A 211 1.67 -9.64 7.92
N GLY A 212 2.44 -9.96 8.96
CA GLY A 212 3.65 -10.79 8.85
C GLY A 212 4.85 -10.08 8.21
N VAL A 213 4.84 -8.76 8.18
CA VAL A 213 5.95 -7.94 7.68
C VAL A 213 6.79 -7.44 8.85
N HIS A 214 8.09 -7.64 8.79
CA HIS A 214 9.05 -7.07 9.72
C HIS A 214 10.05 -6.16 9.02
N LEU A 215 10.75 -5.35 9.79
CA LEU A 215 11.79 -4.45 9.29
C LEU A 215 13.18 -5.00 9.62
N THR A 216 14.08 -4.92 8.66
CA THR A 216 15.51 -5.09 8.90
C THR A 216 16.08 -3.90 9.67
N GLU A 217 17.31 -3.99 10.16
CA GLU A 217 18.03 -2.85 10.77
C GLU A 217 18.17 -1.66 9.80
N SER A 218 18.31 -1.95 8.50
CA SER A 218 18.35 -0.92 7.45
C SER A 218 16.96 -0.40 7.05
N SER A 219 15.91 -0.80 7.77
CA SER A 219 14.51 -0.40 7.54
C SER A 219 13.89 -0.91 6.24
N LEU A 220 14.40 -2.02 5.71
CA LEU A 220 13.75 -2.71 4.59
C LEU A 220 12.64 -3.63 5.12
N MET A 221 11.53 -3.68 4.42
CA MET A 221 10.44 -4.62 4.72
C MET A 221 10.75 -6.02 4.21
N ILE A 222 10.46 -7.03 5.03
CA ILE A 222 10.48 -8.43 4.67
C ILE A 222 9.08 -9.00 4.98
N PRO A 223 8.33 -9.53 4.00
CA PRO A 223 8.64 -9.70 2.57
C PRO A 223 8.93 -8.40 1.82
N ILE A 224 9.84 -8.45 0.84
CA ILE A 224 10.28 -7.26 0.07
C ILE A 224 9.12 -6.64 -0.73
N LYS A 225 8.22 -7.48 -1.26
CA LYS A 225 7.05 -7.02 -2.01
C LYS A 225 5.95 -6.56 -1.06
N SER A 226 6.24 -5.45 -0.38
CA SER A 226 5.38 -4.80 0.60
C SER A 226 5.37 -3.28 0.41
N VAL A 227 4.29 -2.64 0.83
CA VAL A 227 4.08 -1.19 0.81
C VAL A 227 3.63 -0.76 2.20
N SER A 228 4.20 0.29 2.74
CA SER A 228 3.77 0.92 3.99
C SER A 228 3.63 2.43 3.81
N GLY A 229 2.90 3.08 4.70
CA GLY A 229 2.81 4.53 4.62
C GLY A 229 1.74 5.16 5.49
N VAL A 230 1.47 6.43 5.19
CA VAL A 230 0.46 7.26 5.81
C VAL A 230 -0.52 7.81 4.77
N ILE A 231 -1.77 7.95 5.18
CA ILE A 231 -2.86 8.60 4.42
C ILE A 231 -3.49 9.62 5.35
N GLY A 232 -3.60 10.88 4.91
CA GLY A 232 -4.35 11.90 5.64
C GLY A 232 -5.85 11.75 5.45
N LEU A 233 -6.62 11.96 6.50
CA LEU A 233 -8.07 11.78 6.54
C LEU A 233 -8.76 13.06 7.04
N GLY A 234 -9.87 13.44 6.44
CA GLY A 234 -10.64 14.61 6.89
C GLY A 234 -11.70 15.04 5.88
N PRO A 235 -12.58 16.02 6.23
CA PRO A 235 -13.61 16.51 5.32
C PRO A 235 -13.00 17.30 4.15
N ASP A 236 -11.90 18.01 4.37
CA ASP A 236 -11.33 18.99 3.43
C ASP A 236 -10.09 18.49 2.67
N VAL A 237 -9.67 17.23 2.90
CA VAL A 237 -8.55 16.64 2.18
C VAL A 237 -8.95 16.20 0.77
N LYS A 238 -7.97 16.11 -0.13
CA LYS A 238 -8.19 15.71 -1.53
C LYS A 238 -7.21 14.61 -1.93
N LYS A 239 -7.72 13.60 -2.61
CA LYS A 239 -6.90 12.67 -3.38
C LYS A 239 -6.61 13.31 -4.73
N LEU A 240 -5.33 13.47 -5.06
CA LEU A 240 -4.91 14.01 -6.35
C LEU A 240 -4.78 12.86 -7.35
N GLU A 241 -5.24 13.08 -8.57
CA GLU A 241 -5.09 12.10 -9.67
C GLU A 241 -3.61 11.83 -9.98
N TYR A 242 -2.72 12.77 -9.65
CA TYR A 242 -1.32 12.69 -10.02
C TYR A 242 -0.35 13.35 -9.04
N THR A 243 0.47 12.56 -8.34
CA THR A 243 1.48 13.06 -7.39
C THR A 243 2.89 13.22 -7.96
N CYS A 244 3.22 12.55 -9.08
CA CYS A 244 4.57 12.59 -9.66
C CYS A 244 5.01 13.98 -10.17
N GLY A 245 4.05 14.88 -10.43
CA GLY A 245 4.34 16.28 -10.80
C GLY A 245 4.91 17.13 -9.66
N LEU A 246 4.69 16.69 -8.42
CA LEU A 246 5.12 17.37 -7.20
C LEU A 246 6.49 16.91 -6.69
N CYS A 247 6.99 15.78 -7.21
CA CYS A 247 8.22 15.17 -6.76
C CYS A 247 9.43 15.77 -7.49
N ASP A 248 10.43 16.23 -6.72
CA ASP A 248 11.67 16.82 -7.24
C ASP A 248 12.70 15.78 -7.70
N TYR A 249 12.43 14.48 -7.53
CA TYR A 249 13.36 13.42 -7.91
C TYR A 249 13.49 13.29 -9.43
N ALA A 250 14.54 13.90 -9.98
CA ALA A 250 14.76 14.02 -11.43
C ALA A 250 15.00 12.68 -12.16
N LYS A 251 15.58 11.68 -11.47
CA LYS A 251 15.97 10.38 -12.05
C LYS A 251 14.85 9.31 -11.94
N CYS A 252 13.64 9.66 -11.53
CA CYS A 252 12.55 8.71 -11.34
C CYS A 252 12.11 8.08 -12.68
N TYR A 253 12.08 6.74 -12.74
CA TYR A 253 11.68 5.98 -13.93
C TYR A 253 10.20 6.27 -14.33
N LYS A 254 9.31 6.52 -13.36
CA LYS A 254 7.91 6.91 -13.63
C LYS A 254 7.82 8.28 -14.32
N ARG A 255 8.72 9.21 -14.03
CA ARG A 255 8.77 10.53 -14.67
C ARG A 255 9.25 10.46 -16.12
N ARG A 256 10.19 9.55 -16.44
CA ARG A 256 10.71 9.37 -17.81
C ARG A 256 9.62 8.89 -18.77
N LYS A 257 8.75 7.97 -18.34
CA LYS A 257 7.63 7.46 -19.16
C LYS A 257 6.66 8.57 -19.61
N ARG A 258 6.53 9.66 -18.86
CA ARG A 258 5.62 10.76 -19.17
C ARG A 258 6.15 11.73 -20.24
N LYS A 259 7.48 11.88 -20.39
CA LYS A 259 8.07 12.74 -21.42
C LYS A 259 8.09 12.09 -22.82
N MET A 260 7.94 10.77 -22.88
CA MET A 260 7.94 10.02 -24.13
C MET A 260 6.54 9.77 -24.70
N GLY A 261 5.48 10.14 -23.99
CA GLY A 261 4.08 9.99 -24.39
C GLY A 261 3.38 11.31 -24.73
N LYS A 262 4.14 12.35 -25.14
CA LYS A 262 3.63 13.57 -25.76
C LYS A 262 4.15 13.69 -27.16
#